data_9c2e7aa1b1dbaed284922c01559dd9e9
#
_entry.id   9c2e7aa1b1dbaed284922c01559dd9e9
#
_cell.length_a   1.000
_cell.length_b   1.000
_cell.length_c   1.000
_cell.angle_alpha   90.00
_cell.angle_beta   90.00
_cell.angle_gamma   90.00
#
_symmetry.space_group_name_H-M   'P 1'
#
loop_
_entity.id
_entity.type
_entity.pdbx_description
1 polymer ?
#
loop_
_entity_poly.entity_id
_entity_poly.type
_entity_poly.pdbx_seq_one_letter_code
_entity_poly.pdbx_strand_id
1 'polypeptide(L)'
;MRLVLACLALAGLAACEAGNQVADALARERAKAVVNTVVAQRLPGVNAAPITDCIIDAASAREIVQIASASVTGVTPEVAQQVIGIAQRPEAVQCIAQNSLILLGG
;
A
#
# COMPACT_ATOMS: atom_id res chain seq x y z
N MET A 1 34.00 -15.00 25.16
CA MET A 1 33.40 -13.66 25.29
C MET A 1 33.17 -12.99 23.95
N ARG A 2 34.13 -12.93 23.06
CA ARG A 2 33.97 -12.28 21.74
C ARG A 2 32.89 -12.96 20.86
N LEU A 3 32.77 -14.27 20.90
CA LEU A 3 31.76 -15.04 20.16
C LEU A 3 30.34 -14.82 20.68
N VAL A 4 30.18 -14.62 21.99
CA VAL A 4 28.89 -14.38 22.62
C VAL A 4 28.37 -12.98 22.26
N LEU A 5 29.27 -11.98 22.23
CA LEU A 5 28.94 -10.60 21.81
C LEU A 5 28.54 -10.53 20.33
N ALA A 6 29.19 -11.31 19.46
CA ALA A 6 28.85 -11.39 18.05
C ALA A 6 27.46 -12.01 17.83
N CYS A 7 27.11 -13.05 18.58
CA CYS A 7 25.78 -13.68 18.50
C CYS A 7 24.66 -12.73 18.98
N LEU A 8 24.92 -11.93 20.01
CA LEU A 8 23.95 -10.96 20.51
C LEU A 8 23.70 -9.83 19.52
N ALA A 9 24.73 -9.38 18.79
CA ALA A 9 24.59 -8.36 17.74
C ALA A 9 23.76 -8.86 16.56
N LEU A 10 23.93 -10.12 16.16
CA LEU A 10 23.16 -10.75 15.08
C LEU A 10 21.67 -10.93 15.45
N ALA A 11 21.38 -11.28 16.69
CA ALA A 11 20.01 -11.41 17.18
C ALA A 11 19.28 -10.04 17.19
N GLY A 12 19.99 -8.95 17.49
CA GLY A 12 19.43 -7.61 17.46
C GLY A 12 19.01 -7.15 16.06
N LEU A 13 19.79 -7.50 15.03
CA LEU A 13 19.47 -7.17 13.64
C LEU A 13 18.22 -7.91 13.15
N ALA A 14 18.06 -9.17 13.48
CA ALA A 14 16.88 -9.97 13.12
C ALA A 14 15.61 -9.42 13.76
N ALA A 15 15.67 -8.92 15.00
CA ALA A 15 14.52 -8.31 15.68
C ALA A 15 14.08 -7.01 15.01
N CYS A 16 15.01 -6.18 14.51
CA CYS A 16 14.69 -4.96 13.77
C CYS A 16 13.97 -5.25 12.45
N GLU A 17 14.40 -6.26 11.70
CA GLU A 17 13.75 -6.66 10.45
C GLU A 17 12.30 -7.13 10.69
N ALA A 18 12.07 -7.94 11.70
CA ALA A 18 10.73 -8.41 12.06
C ALA A 18 9.80 -7.25 12.43
N GLY A 19 10.30 -6.25 13.16
CA GLY A 19 9.54 -5.05 13.50
C GLY A 19 9.17 -4.23 12.28
N ASN A 20 10.08 -4.08 11.32
CA ASN A 20 9.83 -3.36 10.08
C ASN A 20 8.77 -4.06 9.21
N GLN A 21 8.81 -5.39 9.13
CA GLN A 21 7.81 -6.16 8.36
C GLN A 21 6.40 -5.98 8.93
N VAL A 22 6.23 -5.98 10.24
CA VAL A 22 4.94 -5.75 10.89
C VAL A 22 4.44 -4.32 10.63
N ALA A 23 5.32 -3.33 10.76
CA ALA A 23 4.98 -1.94 10.48
C ALA A 23 4.56 -1.74 9.02
N ASP A 24 5.26 -2.36 8.06
CA ASP A 24 4.94 -2.31 6.65
C ASP A 24 3.57 -2.94 6.37
N ALA A 25 3.27 -4.10 6.97
CA ALA A 25 1.98 -4.77 6.80
C ALA A 25 0.83 -3.91 7.30
N LEU A 26 0.98 -3.27 8.46
CA LEU A 26 -0.05 -2.37 9.01
C LEU A 26 -0.24 -1.13 8.14
N ALA A 27 0.85 -0.55 7.65
CA ALA A 27 0.79 0.61 6.76
C ALA A 27 0.07 0.26 5.47
N ARG A 28 0.34 -0.90 4.88
CA ARG A 28 -0.33 -1.37 3.66
C ARG A 28 -1.83 -1.56 3.88
N GLU A 29 -2.25 -2.14 4.99
CA GLU A 29 -3.67 -2.34 5.30
C GLU A 29 -4.40 -1.01 5.44
N ARG A 30 -3.80 -0.06 6.13
CA ARG A 30 -4.38 1.29 6.28
C ARG A 30 -4.40 2.04 4.95
N ALA A 31 -3.34 1.94 4.17
CA ALA A 31 -3.29 2.54 2.84
C ALA A 31 -4.35 1.95 1.92
N LYS A 32 -4.59 0.65 1.95
CA LYS A 32 -5.65 0.00 1.18
C LYS A 32 -7.02 0.58 1.51
N ALA A 33 -7.32 0.81 2.78
CA ALA A 33 -8.58 1.40 3.19
C ALA A 33 -8.76 2.80 2.61
N VAL A 34 -7.71 3.62 2.62
CA VAL A 34 -7.73 4.97 2.05
C VAL A 34 -7.91 4.91 0.53
N VAL A 35 -7.16 4.05 -0.16
CA VAL A 35 -7.26 3.90 -1.62
C VAL A 35 -8.65 3.40 -2.01
N ASN A 36 -9.22 2.45 -1.29
CA ASN A 36 -10.60 1.97 -1.52
C ASN A 36 -11.59 3.13 -1.47
N THR A 37 -11.44 4.04 -0.51
CA THR A 37 -12.30 5.22 -0.39
C THR A 37 -12.17 6.13 -1.61
N VAL A 38 -10.95 6.40 -2.05
CA VAL A 38 -10.69 7.26 -3.22
C VAL A 38 -11.27 6.62 -4.48
N VAL A 39 -11.04 5.32 -4.70
CA VAL A 39 -11.54 4.60 -5.86
C VAL A 39 -13.06 4.57 -5.86
N ALA A 40 -13.70 4.31 -4.73
CA ALA A 40 -15.15 4.28 -4.63
C ALA A 40 -15.79 5.64 -4.94
N GLN A 41 -15.14 6.74 -4.56
CA GLN A 41 -15.62 8.09 -4.87
C GLN A 41 -15.49 8.41 -6.35
N ARG A 42 -14.44 7.90 -7.02
CA ARG A 42 -14.17 8.20 -8.43
C ARG A 42 -14.89 7.26 -9.40
N LEU A 43 -15.11 6.01 -8.98
CA LEU A 43 -15.71 4.96 -9.80
C LEU A 43 -16.85 4.29 -9.01
N PRO A 44 -17.98 4.98 -8.80
CA PRO A 44 -19.10 4.39 -8.07
C PRO A 44 -19.64 3.15 -8.78
N GLY A 45 -19.93 2.11 -8.01
CA GLY A 45 -20.48 0.87 -8.54
C GLY A 45 -19.46 -0.15 -9.04
N VAL A 46 -18.17 0.21 -9.04
CA VAL A 46 -17.07 -0.70 -9.42
C VAL A 46 -16.53 -1.38 -8.15
N ASN A 47 -16.14 -2.66 -8.27
CA ASN A 47 -15.44 -3.34 -7.18
C ASN A 47 -14.04 -2.74 -7.03
N ALA A 48 -13.83 -2.00 -5.94
CA ALA A 48 -12.59 -1.27 -5.74
C ALA A 48 -11.39 -2.17 -5.41
N ALA A 49 -11.59 -3.33 -4.81
CA ALA A 49 -10.51 -4.15 -4.26
C ALA A 49 -9.42 -4.52 -5.28
N PRO A 50 -9.71 -5.00 -6.51
CA PRO A 50 -8.67 -5.29 -7.48
C PRO A 50 -7.89 -4.05 -7.93
N ILE A 51 -8.56 -2.91 -8.07
CA ILE A 51 -7.92 -1.64 -8.44
C ILE A 51 -7.01 -1.18 -7.29
N THR A 52 -7.50 -1.25 -6.06
CA THR A 52 -6.72 -0.89 -4.86
C THR A 52 -5.44 -1.71 -4.77
N ASP A 53 -5.51 -3.02 -4.95
CA ASP A 53 -4.34 -3.88 -4.89
C ASP A 53 -3.30 -3.50 -5.95
N CYS A 54 -3.72 -3.17 -7.16
CA CYS A 54 -2.84 -2.71 -8.23
C CYS A 54 -2.14 -1.39 -7.87
N ILE A 55 -2.86 -0.46 -7.27
CA ILE A 55 -2.33 0.84 -6.86
C ILE A 55 -1.31 0.66 -5.73
N ILE A 56 -1.64 -0.13 -4.72
CA ILE A 56 -0.75 -0.40 -3.58
C ILE A 56 0.54 -1.09 -4.05
N ASP A 57 0.44 -2.05 -4.97
CA ASP A 57 1.61 -2.75 -5.50
C ASP A 57 2.52 -1.82 -6.33
N ALA A 58 1.97 -0.79 -6.96
CA ALA A 58 2.73 0.19 -7.72
C ALA A 58 3.31 1.32 -6.84
N ALA A 59 2.85 1.46 -5.60
CA ALA A 59 3.29 2.50 -4.69
C ALA A 59 4.63 2.13 -4.04
N SER A 60 5.47 3.15 -3.79
CA SER A 60 6.68 2.98 -2.99
C SER A 60 6.32 2.83 -1.50
N ALA A 61 7.25 2.29 -0.70
CA ALA A 61 7.06 2.17 0.74
C ALA A 61 6.75 3.52 1.40
N ARG A 62 7.43 4.58 0.95
CA ARG A 62 7.20 5.94 1.44
C ARG A 62 5.79 6.44 1.12
N GLU A 63 5.33 6.19 -0.09
CA GLU A 63 3.98 6.57 -0.52
C GLU A 63 2.92 5.81 0.27
N ILE A 64 3.13 4.53 0.54
CA ILE A 64 2.22 3.74 1.37
C ILE A 64 2.08 4.34 2.75
N VAL A 65 3.18 4.76 3.38
CA VAL A 65 3.14 5.41 4.71
C VAL A 65 2.38 6.74 4.64
N GLN A 66 2.62 7.55 3.62
CA GLN A 66 1.93 8.82 3.43
C GLN A 66 0.43 8.63 3.24
N ILE A 67 0.02 7.66 2.42
CA ILE A 67 -1.39 7.34 2.20
C ILE A 67 -2.02 6.77 3.48
N ALA A 68 -1.31 5.88 4.17
CA ALA A 68 -1.79 5.28 5.41
C ALA A 68 -2.10 6.32 6.48
N SER A 69 -1.33 7.41 6.56
CA SER A 69 -1.57 8.49 7.53
C SER A 69 -2.93 9.15 7.33
N ALA A 70 -3.47 9.16 6.12
CA ALA A 70 -4.78 9.70 5.82
C ALA A 70 -5.92 8.88 6.46
N SER A 71 -5.67 7.64 6.89
CA SER A 71 -6.66 6.87 7.64
C SER A 71 -7.00 7.50 9.00
N VAL A 72 -6.09 8.31 9.53
CA VAL A 72 -6.26 9.01 10.81
C VAL A 72 -6.63 10.48 10.58
N THR A 73 -5.97 11.15 9.63
CA THR A 73 -6.13 12.59 9.40
C THR A 73 -7.24 12.93 8.40
N GLY A 74 -7.76 11.94 7.68
CA GLY A 74 -8.77 12.13 6.65
C GLY A 74 -8.17 12.22 5.25
N VAL A 75 -9.00 11.87 4.25
CA VAL A 75 -8.60 11.91 2.83
C VAL A 75 -8.71 13.34 2.33
N THR A 76 -7.56 13.96 2.07
CA THR A 76 -7.49 15.32 1.51
C THR A 76 -7.44 15.25 -0.03
N PRO A 77 -7.71 16.38 -0.75
CA PRO A 77 -7.50 16.42 -2.20
C PRO A 77 -6.08 16.05 -2.63
N GLU A 78 -5.07 16.40 -1.83
CA GLU A 78 -3.67 16.07 -2.10
C GLU A 78 -3.43 14.55 -2.06
N VAL A 79 -3.99 13.87 -1.08
CA VAL A 79 -3.91 12.41 -0.98
C VAL A 79 -4.64 11.75 -2.14
N ALA A 80 -5.83 12.24 -2.50
CA ALA A 80 -6.58 11.73 -3.65
C ALA A 80 -5.76 11.88 -4.94
N GLN A 81 -5.12 13.02 -5.16
CA GLN A 81 -4.25 13.24 -6.32
C GLN A 81 -3.04 12.33 -6.32
N GLN A 82 -2.45 12.06 -5.16
CA GLN A 82 -1.35 11.12 -5.02
C GLN A 82 -1.79 9.72 -5.45
N VAL A 83 -2.92 9.25 -4.99
CA VAL A 83 -3.48 7.95 -5.37
C VAL A 83 -3.72 7.86 -6.88
N ILE A 84 -4.32 8.89 -7.46
CA ILE A 84 -4.57 8.96 -8.90
C ILE A 84 -3.26 8.92 -9.69
N GLY A 85 -2.24 9.65 -9.24
CA GLY A 85 -0.92 9.65 -9.88
C GLY A 85 -0.28 8.27 -9.88
N ILE A 86 -0.40 7.52 -8.80
CA ILE A 86 0.10 6.14 -8.73
C ILE A 86 -0.69 5.23 -9.68
N ALA A 87 -2.00 5.40 -9.75
CA ALA A 87 -2.88 4.61 -10.63
C ALA A 87 -2.55 4.79 -12.11
N GLN A 88 -1.92 5.91 -12.48
CA GLN A 88 -1.53 6.23 -13.86
C GLN A 88 -0.15 5.68 -14.22
N ARG A 89 0.59 5.11 -13.28
CA ARG A 89 1.89 4.50 -13.57
C ARG A 89 1.71 3.28 -14.49
N PRO A 90 2.66 3.00 -15.41
CA PRO A 90 2.51 1.89 -16.36
C PRO A 90 2.23 0.55 -15.69
N GLU A 91 2.91 0.22 -14.59
CA GLU A 91 2.70 -1.02 -13.85
C GLU A 91 1.31 -1.11 -13.23
N ALA A 92 0.77 0.01 -12.75
CA ALA A 92 -0.59 0.05 -12.22
C ALA A 92 -1.62 -0.10 -13.34
N VAL A 93 -1.43 0.59 -14.44
CA VAL A 93 -2.32 0.52 -15.61
C VAL A 93 -2.40 -0.90 -16.15
N GLN A 94 -1.26 -1.57 -16.29
CA GLN A 94 -1.21 -2.97 -16.76
C GLN A 94 -1.94 -3.90 -15.79
N CYS A 95 -1.71 -3.73 -14.48
CA CYS A 95 -2.36 -4.53 -13.44
C CYS A 95 -3.87 -4.35 -13.49
N ILE A 96 -4.35 -3.11 -13.59
CA ILE A 96 -5.78 -2.79 -13.65
C ILE A 96 -6.39 -3.37 -14.93
N ALA A 97 -5.72 -3.25 -16.06
CA ALA A 97 -6.20 -3.77 -17.33
C ALA A 97 -6.35 -5.31 -17.29
N GLN A 98 -5.38 -6.00 -16.67
CA GLN A 98 -5.44 -7.46 -16.52
C GLN A 98 -6.63 -7.89 -15.64
N ASN A 99 -7.06 -7.05 -14.71
CA ASN A 99 -8.16 -7.34 -13.81
C ASN A 99 -9.50 -6.78 -14.32
N SER A 100 -9.54 -6.14 -15.49
CA SER A 100 -10.74 -5.48 -16.01
C SER A 100 -11.89 -6.46 -16.25
N LEU A 101 -11.61 -7.70 -16.64
CA LEU A 101 -12.64 -8.74 -16.82
C LEU A 101 -13.35 -9.05 -15.50
N ILE A 102 -12.62 -9.05 -14.38
CA ILE A 102 -13.19 -9.24 -13.05
C ILE A 102 -14.05 -8.05 -12.67
N LEU A 103 -13.61 -6.83 -13.01
CA LEU A 103 -14.33 -5.59 -12.72
C LEU A 103 -15.64 -5.49 -13.49
N LEU A 104 -15.71 -6.08 -14.68
CA LEU A 104 -16.90 -6.08 -15.52
C LEU A 104 -17.87 -7.23 -15.22
N GLY A 105 -17.66 -7.95 -14.15
CA GLY A 105 -18.55 -9.00 -13.71
C GLY A 105 -18.33 -10.34 -14.40
N GLY A 106 -17.11 -10.50 -14.92
CA GLY A 106 -16.67 -11.78 -15.49
C GLY A 106 -16.42 -12.83 -14.40
#